data_d4798ef841e83dfe8220948460e782aa
#
_entry.id   d4798ef841e83dfe8220948460e782aa
#
_cell.length_a   1.000
_cell.length_b   1.000
_cell.length_c   1.000
_cell.angle_alpha   90.00
_cell.angle_beta   90.00
_cell.angle_gamma   90.00
#
_symmetry.space_group_name_H-M   'P 1'
#
loop_
_entity.id
_entity.type
_entity.pdbx_description
1 polymer ?
#
loop_
_entity_poly.entity_id
_entity_poly.type
_entity_poly.pdbx_seq_one_letter_code
_entity_poly.pdbx_strand_id
1 'polypeptide(L)'
;MTTPTLALNVQNLVVELDKHRIIDGISFQVPIGSVTAIIGPNGAGKSVLIKCILNLLPKQSGTVEIMDTNHDQYHKIAPLVSYIPQYINIDRQFPLTVAGLFSLKSPRPLGLSPIEKRHMNDLLAKTNTRHLINSRLSVLSGGQLQRIILAYSLMDHPKILLLDEPAAGIDAEGQDTIYTLLSRIQHEEKLTMVLISHELQIVMNYADQVLCLNRRLLCAGAPRKVLTNETLQHMYGTEVGHFLHDHH
;
A
#
# COMPACT_ATOMS: atom_id res chain seq x y z
N MET A 1 -4.19 -29.09 -9.43
CA MET A 1 -3.67 -27.72 -9.25
C MET A 1 -4.70 -27.00 -8.40
N THR A 2 -4.38 -26.69 -7.17
CA THR A 2 -5.27 -25.93 -6.28
C THR A 2 -5.41 -24.53 -6.87
N THR A 3 -6.64 -24.08 -7.09
CA THR A 3 -6.94 -22.72 -7.55
C THR A 3 -6.33 -21.74 -6.55
N PRO A 4 -5.47 -20.80 -6.96
CA PRO A 4 -4.92 -19.82 -6.03
C PRO A 4 -6.06 -19.03 -5.39
N THR A 5 -6.09 -18.99 -4.07
CA THR A 5 -7.06 -18.17 -3.34
C THR A 5 -6.68 -16.70 -3.53
N LEU A 6 -7.65 -15.87 -3.91
CA LEU A 6 -7.44 -14.47 -4.20
C LEU A 6 -7.57 -13.61 -2.94
N ALA A 7 -6.65 -12.68 -2.76
CA ALA A 7 -6.75 -11.65 -1.73
C ALA A 7 -7.68 -10.51 -2.18
N LEU A 8 -7.63 -10.17 -3.48
CA LEU A 8 -8.46 -9.14 -4.06
C LEU A 8 -8.92 -9.59 -5.45
N ASN A 9 -10.22 -9.45 -5.73
CA ASN A 9 -10.82 -9.68 -7.03
C ASN A 9 -11.65 -8.46 -7.43
N VAL A 10 -11.25 -7.79 -8.49
CA VAL A 10 -11.92 -6.60 -9.02
C VAL A 10 -12.45 -6.93 -10.41
N GLN A 11 -13.73 -6.67 -10.66
CA GLN A 11 -14.36 -6.97 -11.95
C GLN A 11 -15.16 -5.77 -12.46
N ASN A 12 -14.83 -5.34 -13.68
CA ASN A 12 -15.51 -4.27 -14.43
C ASN A 12 -15.74 -3.00 -13.60
N LEU A 13 -14.76 -2.63 -12.76
CA LEU A 13 -14.87 -1.50 -11.84
C LEU A 13 -14.89 -0.19 -12.60
N VAL A 14 -15.93 0.61 -12.37
CA VAL A 14 -16.06 1.99 -12.85
C VAL A 14 -16.21 2.92 -11.66
N VAL A 15 -15.41 3.98 -11.64
CA VAL A 15 -15.48 5.04 -10.62
C VAL A 15 -15.57 6.39 -11.29
N GLU A 16 -16.60 7.17 -10.90
CA GLU A 16 -16.81 8.53 -11.36
C GLU A 16 -16.71 9.51 -10.19
N LEU A 17 -15.99 10.62 -10.38
CA LEU A 17 -15.94 11.75 -9.46
C LEU A 17 -16.27 13.01 -10.23
N ASP A 18 -17.18 13.82 -9.71
CA ASP A 18 -17.63 15.09 -10.32
C ASP A 18 -18.00 14.93 -11.80
N LYS A 19 -18.73 13.86 -12.13
CA LYS A 19 -19.16 13.47 -13.49
C LYS A 19 -18.00 13.10 -14.43
N HIS A 20 -16.77 13.00 -13.91
CA HIS A 20 -15.62 12.53 -14.69
C HIS A 20 -15.32 11.06 -14.35
N ARG A 21 -15.20 10.24 -15.39
CA ARG A 21 -14.81 8.85 -15.23
C ARG A 21 -13.32 8.76 -14.96
N ILE A 22 -12.98 8.37 -13.73
CA ILE A 22 -11.57 8.25 -13.26
C ILE A 22 -11.05 6.83 -13.47
N ILE A 23 -11.91 5.83 -13.23
CA ILE A 23 -11.63 4.41 -13.50
C ILE A 23 -12.70 3.92 -14.47
N ASP A 24 -12.27 3.27 -15.55
CA ASP A 24 -13.14 2.88 -16.67
C ASP A 24 -13.05 1.38 -16.98
N GLY A 25 -13.87 0.59 -16.28
CA GLY A 25 -14.10 -0.83 -16.56
C GLY A 25 -12.88 -1.72 -16.32
N ILE A 26 -12.15 -1.52 -15.23
CA ILE A 26 -10.97 -2.34 -14.94
C ILE A 26 -11.31 -3.66 -14.26
N SER A 27 -10.54 -4.70 -14.60
CA SER A 27 -10.64 -6.03 -13.97
C SER A 27 -9.24 -6.56 -13.71
N PHE A 28 -8.99 -7.04 -12.48
CA PHE A 28 -7.73 -7.65 -12.09
C PHE A 28 -7.88 -8.49 -10.82
N GLN A 29 -6.87 -9.31 -10.56
CA GLN A 29 -6.82 -10.19 -9.41
C GLN A 29 -5.48 -10.06 -8.70
N VAL A 30 -5.50 -10.17 -7.38
CA VAL A 30 -4.30 -10.19 -6.53
C VAL A 30 -4.26 -11.51 -5.77
N PRO A 31 -3.27 -12.37 -6.01
CA PRO A 31 -3.11 -13.62 -5.27
C PRO A 31 -2.76 -13.37 -3.80
N ILE A 32 -3.18 -14.28 -2.91
CA ILE A 32 -2.78 -14.24 -1.50
C ILE A 32 -1.25 -14.38 -1.38
N GLY A 33 -0.66 -13.58 -0.50
CA GLY A 33 0.77 -13.61 -0.20
C GLY A 33 1.66 -13.01 -1.30
N SER A 34 1.07 -12.39 -2.33
CA SER A 34 1.84 -11.72 -3.40
C SER A 34 2.00 -10.22 -3.15
N VAL A 35 2.99 -9.63 -3.83
CA VAL A 35 3.20 -8.19 -3.91
C VAL A 35 2.76 -7.72 -5.30
N THR A 36 1.69 -6.93 -5.36
CA THR A 36 1.18 -6.31 -6.59
C THR A 36 1.49 -4.82 -6.60
N ALA A 37 2.22 -4.36 -7.60
CA ALA A 37 2.47 -2.93 -7.79
C ALA A 37 1.43 -2.31 -8.75
N ILE A 38 0.99 -1.10 -8.46
CA ILE A 38 0.16 -0.27 -9.35
C ILE A 38 1.00 0.90 -9.80
N ILE A 39 1.23 1.01 -11.10
CA ILE A 39 1.97 2.11 -11.69
C ILE A 39 1.12 2.87 -12.70
N GLY A 40 1.54 4.09 -13.03
CA GLY A 40 0.85 4.93 -14.01
C GLY A 40 1.15 6.41 -13.78
N PRO A 41 0.82 7.29 -14.74
CA PRO A 41 1.07 8.71 -14.63
C PRO A 41 0.28 9.36 -13.48
N ASN A 42 0.63 10.60 -13.15
CA ASN A 42 -0.15 11.38 -12.21
C ASN A 42 -1.57 11.61 -12.78
N GLY A 43 -2.58 11.47 -11.94
CA GLY A 43 -3.98 11.54 -12.38
C GLY A 43 -4.53 10.26 -13.05
N ALA A 44 -3.75 9.18 -13.12
CA ALA A 44 -4.18 7.90 -13.69
C ALA A 44 -5.31 7.19 -12.90
N GLY A 45 -5.61 7.64 -11.67
CA GLY A 45 -6.63 7.05 -10.81
C GLY A 45 -6.10 6.07 -9.75
N LYS A 46 -4.79 5.96 -9.55
CA LYS A 46 -4.16 4.98 -8.64
C LYS A 46 -4.71 5.07 -7.20
N SER A 47 -4.62 6.24 -6.57
CA SER A 47 -5.14 6.47 -5.20
C SER A 47 -6.67 6.40 -5.13
N VAL A 48 -7.36 6.76 -6.23
CA VAL A 48 -8.83 6.61 -6.34
C VAL A 48 -9.19 5.12 -6.33
N LEU A 49 -8.44 4.28 -7.05
CA LEU A 49 -8.63 2.83 -7.05
C LEU A 49 -8.47 2.26 -5.63
N ILE A 50 -7.39 2.58 -4.92
CA ILE A 50 -7.20 2.12 -3.53
C ILE A 50 -8.35 2.59 -2.62
N LYS A 51 -8.74 3.86 -2.70
CA LYS A 51 -9.85 4.38 -1.90
C LYS A 51 -11.19 3.70 -2.23
N CYS A 52 -11.43 3.35 -3.49
CA CYS A 52 -12.61 2.60 -3.89
C CYS A 52 -12.56 1.16 -3.36
N ILE A 53 -11.42 0.47 -3.42
CA ILE A 53 -11.24 -0.87 -2.84
C ILE A 53 -11.55 -0.85 -1.33
N LEU A 54 -11.15 0.21 -0.63
CA LEU A 54 -11.42 0.42 0.80
C LEU A 54 -12.86 0.87 1.10
N ASN A 55 -13.71 0.98 0.10
CA ASN A 55 -15.07 1.54 0.21
C ASN A 55 -15.12 2.96 0.81
N LEU A 56 -14.02 3.73 0.64
CA LEU A 56 -13.92 5.14 1.01
C LEU A 56 -14.45 6.08 -0.09
N LEU A 57 -14.56 5.55 -1.31
CA LEU A 57 -15.19 6.22 -2.46
C LEU A 57 -16.20 5.27 -3.11
N PRO A 58 -17.37 5.79 -3.51
CA PRO A 58 -18.38 4.97 -4.15
C PRO A 58 -17.93 4.52 -5.55
N LYS A 59 -18.28 3.30 -5.92
CA LYS A 59 -18.19 2.81 -7.31
C LYS A 59 -19.47 3.12 -8.07
N GLN A 60 -19.36 3.38 -9.36
CA GLN A 60 -20.50 3.52 -10.27
C GLN A 60 -21.02 2.14 -10.71
N SER A 61 -20.09 1.21 -10.97
CA SER A 61 -20.42 -0.16 -11.33
C SER A 61 -19.25 -1.10 -11.07
N GLY A 62 -19.49 -2.41 -11.26
CA GLY A 62 -18.49 -3.45 -11.05
C GLY A 62 -18.52 -4.03 -9.63
N THR A 63 -17.66 -5.01 -9.39
CA THR A 63 -17.55 -5.70 -8.10
C THR A 63 -16.13 -5.64 -7.58
N VAL A 64 -16.01 -5.55 -6.26
CA VAL A 64 -14.74 -5.64 -5.53
C VAL A 64 -14.94 -6.64 -4.40
N GLU A 65 -14.13 -7.69 -4.39
CA GLU A 65 -14.13 -8.71 -3.35
C GLU A 65 -12.77 -8.77 -2.68
N ILE A 66 -12.76 -8.83 -1.36
CA ILE A 66 -11.58 -8.93 -0.51
C ILE A 66 -11.70 -10.23 0.29
N MET A 67 -10.77 -11.19 0.09
CA MET A 67 -10.83 -12.51 0.72
C MET A 67 -12.23 -13.13 0.55
N ASP A 68 -12.72 -13.22 -0.69
CA ASP A 68 -14.03 -13.75 -1.07
C ASP A 68 -15.23 -13.02 -0.41
N THR A 69 -15.00 -11.84 0.18
CA THR A 69 -16.03 -11.02 0.80
C THR A 69 -16.24 -9.74 0.00
N ASN A 70 -17.48 -9.44 -0.36
CA ASN A 70 -17.80 -8.18 -1.06
C ASN A 70 -17.42 -6.98 -0.17
N HIS A 71 -16.70 -6.00 -0.74
CA HIS A 71 -16.20 -4.83 -0.02
C HIS A 71 -17.31 -3.95 0.58
N ASP A 72 -18.55 -4.07 0.09
CA ASP A 72 -19.71 -3.39 0.68
C ASP A 72 -20.00 -3.87 2.12
N GLN A 73 -19.50 -5.06 2.50
CA GLN A 73 -19.57 -5.60 3.86
C GLN A 73 -18.37 -5.09 4.70
N TYR A 74 -18.21 -3.77 4.80
CA TYR A 74 -17.05 -3.11 5.39
C TYR A 74 -16.64 -3.67 6.76
N HIS A 75 -17.61 -3.96 7.65
CA HIS A 75 -17.34 -4.49 8.99
C HIS A 75 -16.60 -5.84 9.01
N LYS A 76 -16.73 -6.63 7.93
CA LYS A 76 -16.02 -7.91 7.78
C LYS A 76 -14.64 -7.74 7.19
N ILE A 77 -14.46 -6.77 6.30
CA ILE A 77 -13.18 -6.56 5.60
C ILE A 77 -12.24 -5.61 6.34
N ALA A 78 -12.77 -4.66 7.12
CA ALA A 78 -11.94 -3.67 7.82
C ALA A 78 -10.83 -4.29 8.69
N PRO A 79 -11.06 -5.39 9.43
CA PRO A 79 -9.99 -6.04 10.19
C PRO A 79 -8.94 -6.75 9.32
N LEU A 80 -9.26 -7.04 8.06
CA LEU A 80 -8.39 -7.78 7.14
C LEU A 80 -7.43 -6.87 6.38
N VAL A 81 -7.73 -5.57 6.29
CA VAL A 81 -7.02 -4.64 5.42
C VAL A 81 -6.47 -3.48 6.23
N SER A 82 -5.21 -3.18 6.02
CA SER A 82 -4.60 -1.94 6.52
C SER A 82 -4.14 -1.07 5.36
N TYR A 83 -4.22 0.25 5.54
CA TYR A 83 -3.87 1.22 4.52
C TYR A 83 -2.89 2.25 5.05
N ILE A 84 -1.83 2.47 4.29
CA ILE A 84 -0.85 3.53 4.54
C ILE A 84 -0.95 4.54 3.39
N PRO A 85 -1.45 5.76 3.66
CA PRO A 85 -1.56 6.82 2.65
C PRO A 85 -0.19 7.45 2.36
N GLN A 86 -0.07 8.10 1.20
CA GLN A 86 1.13 8.79 0.74
C GLN A 86 1.60 9.88 1.71
N TYR A 87 0.66 10.65 2.26
CA TYR A 87 0.95 11.74 3.20
C TYR A 87 0.24 11.52 4.52
N ILE A 88 1.02 11.57 5.59
CA ILE A 88 0.52 11.54 6.96
C ILE A 88 0.80 12.92 7.55
N ASN A 89 -0.23 13.74 7.59
CA ASN A 89 -0.12 15.08 8.15
C ASN A 89 -0.32 15.00 9.67
N ILE A 90 0.75 15.22 10.42
CA ILE A 90 0.71 15.28 11.88
C ILE A 90 0.81 16.74 12.29
N ASP A 91 -0.22 17.23 12.95
CA ASP A 91 -0.17 18.56 13.55
C ASP A 91 0.97 18.61 14.59
N ARG A 92 1.92 19.50 14.36
CA ARG A 92 3.09 19.69 15.23
C ARG A 92 2.71 20.12 16.65
N GLN A 93 1.55 20.72 16.84
CA GLN A 93 1.04 21.14 18.13
C GLN A 93 0.40 20.00 18.91
N PHE A 94 0.01 18.91 18.23
CA PHE A 94 -0.63 17.78 18.89
C PHE A 94 0.40 16.90 19.60
N PRO A 95 0.34 16.78 20.95
CA PRO A 95 1.39 16.10 21.73
C PRO A 95 1.26 14.59 21.72
N LEU A 96 1.07 13.98 20.53
CA LEU A 96 0.92 12.53 20.38
C LEU A 96 2.30 11.85 20.33
N THR A 97 2.54 10.93 21.25
CA THR A 97 3.72 10.07 21.25
C THR A 97 3.48 8.80 20.45
N VAL A 98 4.57 8.06 20.12
CA VAL A 98 4.47 6.75 19.48
C VAL A 98 3.61 5.80 20.31
N ALA A 99 3.86 5.68 21.62
CA ALA A 99 3.04 4.86 22.53
C ALA A 99 1.58 5.33 22.54
N GLY A 100 1.35 6.64 22.51
CA GLY A 100 0.01 7.22 22.43
C GLY A 100 -0.72 6.84 21.14
N LEU A 101 -0.03 6.88 20.00
CA LEU A 101 -0.58 6.44 18.72
C LEU A 101 -1.09 4.99 18.78
N PHE A 102 -0.26 4.06 19.27
CA PHE A 102 -0.65 2.65 19.40
C PHE A 102 -1.82 2.45 20.36
N SER A 103 -1.90 3.29 21.41
CA SER A 103 -3.00 3.21 22.37
C SER A 103 -4.37 3.54 21.76
N LEU A 104 -4.42 4.27 20.63
CA LEU A 104 -5.66 4.55 19.91
C LEU A 104 -6.31 3.29 19.30
N LYS A 105 -5.56 2.21 19.13
CA LYS A 105 -6.10 0.91 18.66
C LYS A 105 -6.76 0.10 19.78
N SER A 106 -6.53 0.46 21.03
CA SER A 106 -7.14 -0.26 22.14
C SER A 106 -8.59 0.20 22.35
N PRO A 107 -9.54 -0.75 22.47
CA PRO A 107 -10.91 -0.40 22.87
C PRO A 107 -11.01 0.01 24.35
N ARG A 108 -9.92 -0.09 25.12
CA ARG A 108 -9.90 0.16 26.55
C ARG A 108 -9.55 1.61 26.86
N PRO A 109 -10.25 2.26 27.78
CA PRO A 109 -9.96 3.64 28.19
C PRO A 109 -8.56 3.84 28.79
N LEU A 110 -7.99 2.77 29.38
CA LEU A 110 -6.68 2.76 30.03
C LEU A 110 -5.53 2.40 29.09
N GLY A 111 -5.77 2.36 27.76
CA GLY A 111 -4.78 2.03 26.75
C GLY A 111 -4.50 0.53 26.60
N LEU A 112 -3.33 0.19 26.05
CA LEU A 112 -2.98 -1.18 25.69
C LEU A 112 -2.84 -2.11 26.91
N SER A 113 -3.35 -3.34 26.79
CA SER A 113 -3.09 -4.45 27.69
C SER A 113 -1.61 -4.86 27.68
N PRO A 114 -1.16 -5.69 28.65
CA PRO A 114 0.21 -6.22 28.63
C PRO A 114 0.55 -7.01 27.37
N ILE A 115 -0.41 -7.75 26.80
CA ILE A 115 -0.24 -8.52 25.56
C ILE A 115 -0.09 -7.56 24.36
N GLU A 116 -0.99 -6.58 24.25
CA GLU A 116 -0.92 -5.57 23.17
C GLU A 116 0.36 -4.73 23.26
N LYS A 117 0.82 -4.39 24.48
CA LYS A 117 2.11 -3.68 24.70
C LYS A 117 3.30 -4.54 24.25
N ARG A 118 3.28 -5.83 24.50
CA ARG A 118 4.33 -6.74 24.01
C ARG A 118 4.32 -6.76 22.49
N HIS A 119 3.16 -6.96 21.87
CA HIS A 119 3.01 -6.96 20.42
C HIS A 119 3.47 -5.64 19.79
N MET A 120 3.08 -4.50 20.35
CA MET A 120 3.59 -3.18 19.93
C MET A 120 5.13 -3.12 19.97
N ASN A 121 5.73 -3.57 21.08
CA ASN A 121 7.19 -3.57 21.21
C ASN A 121 7.89 -4.46 20.17
N ASP A 122 7.29 -5.61 19.85
CA ASP A 122 7.81 -6.53 18.83
C ASP A 122 7.71 -5.91 17.44
N LEU A 123 6.61 -5.26 17.10
CA LEU A 123 6.43 -4.54 15.83
C LEU A 123 7.41 -3.35 15.71
N LEU A 124 7.58 -2.57 16.79
CA LEU A 124 8.54 -1.47 16.81
C LEU A 124 10.00 -1.98 16.71
N ALA A 125 10.30 -3.15 17.26
CA ALA A 125 11.60 -3.79 17.09
C ALA A 125 11.81 -4.24 15.65
N LYS A 126 10.80 -4.89 15.02
CA LYS A 126 10.83 -5.30 13.60
C LYS A 126 11.09 -4.12 12.66
N THR A 127 10.54 -2.95 12.97
CA THR A 127 10.75 -1.72 12.16
C THR A 127 11.95 -0.87 12.61
N ASN A 128 12.75 -1.36 13.57
CA ASN A 128 13.91 -0.66 14.14
C ASN A 128 13.57 0.73 14.73
N THR A 129 12.39 0.84 15.37
CA THR A 129 11.89 2.11 15.94
C THR A 129 11.56 2.03 17.43
N ARG A 130 11.87 0.91 18.10
CA ARG A 130 11.53 0.69 19.52
C ARG A 130 12.10 1.78 20.45
N HIS A 131 13.27 2.32 20.14
CA HIS A 131 13.90 3.40 20.91
C HIS A 131 13.12 4.71 20.86
N LEU A 132 12.19 4.86 19.92
CA LEU A 132 11.35 6.05 19.72
C LEU A 132 9.98 5.98 20.42
N ILE A 133 9.71 4.95 21.21
CA ILE A 133 8.38 4.68 21.80
C ILE A 133 7.80 5.87 22.59
N ASN A 134 8.65 6.64 23.27
CA ASN A 134 8.26 7.81 24.04
C ASN A 134 8.42 9.14 23.28
N SER A 135 8.92 9.10 22.06
CA SER A 135 9.09 10.29 21.23
C SER A 135 7.76 10.81 20.73
N ARG A 136 7.62 12.13 20.59
CA ARG A 136 6.46 12.73 19.91
C ARG A 136 6.56 12.48 18.43
N LEU A 137 5.45 12.22 17.76
CA LEU A 137 5.41 11.99 16.32
C LEU A 137 5.91 13.19 15.53
N SER A 138 5.66 14.39 16.04
CA SER A 138 6.02 15.66 15.38
C SER A 138 7.53 15.95 15.29
N VAL A 139 8.37 15.23 16.05
CA VAL A 139 9.84 15.42 16.02
C VAL A 139 10.57 14.32 15.25
N LEU A 140 9.83 13.36 14.70
CA LEU A 140 10.42 12.25 13.95
C LEU A 140 10.82 12.68 12.53
N SER A 141 11.90 12.08 12.02
CA SER A 141 12.19 12.17 10.59
C SER A 141 11.13 11.44 9.75
N GLY A 142 11.02 11.78 8.46
CA GLY A 142 10.07 11.13 7.55
C GLY A 142 10.21 9.60 7.56
N GLY A 143 11.43 9.07 7.44
CA GLY A 143 11.69 7.64 7.47
C GLY A 143 11.40 6.98 8.83
N GLN A 144 11.63 7.68 9.95
CA GLN A 144 11.26 7.18 11.28
C GLN A 144 9.73 7.10 11.41
N LEU A 145 9.03 8.15 11.01
CA LEU A 145 7.58 8.19 11.03
C LEU A 145 6.99 7.08 10.16
N GLN A 146 7.49 6.92 8.94
CA GLN A 146 7.02 5.89 8.02
C GLN A 146 7.16 4.48 8.60
N ARG A 147 8.31 4.17 9.22
CA ARG A 147 8.54 2.87 9.90
C ARG A 147 7.61 2.66 11.10
N ILE A 148 7.29 3.70 11.85
CA ILE A 148 6.34 3.63 12.95
C ILE A 148 4.92 3.41 12.44
N ILE A 149 4.52 4.11 11.37
CA ILE A 149 3.21 3.91 10.75
C ILE A 149 3.08 2.49 10.18
N LEU A 150 4.14 1.96 9.59
CA LEU A 150 4.17 0.56 9.17
C LEU A 150 3.97 -0.39 10.36
N ALA A 151 4.68 -0.20 11.47
CA ALA A 151 4.47 -0.98 12.69
C ALA A 151 3.03 -0.86 13.21
N TYR A 152 2.49 0.37 13.22
CA TYR A 152 1.11 0.65 13.63
C TYR A 152 0.08 -0.04 12.72
N SER A 153 0.32 -0.08 11.42
CA SER A 153 -0.57 -0.71 10.44
C SER A 153 -0.68 -2.24 10.62
N LEU A 154 0.33 -2.86 11.22
CA LEU A 154 0.39 -4.29 11.48
C LEU A 154 -0.23 -4.71 12.82
N MET A 155 -0.60 -3.75 13.67
CA MET A 155 -1.07 -4.02 15.03
C MET A 155 -2.33 -4.90 15.09
N ASP A 156 -3.20 -4.80 14.07
CA ASP A 156 -4.46 -5.55 13.99
C ASP A 156 -4.32 -6.86 13.19
N HIS A 157 -3.09 -7.31 12.90
CA HIS A 157 -2.81 -8.51 12.13
C HIS A 157 -3.53 -8.55 10.76
N PRO A 158 -3.43 -7.51 9.93
CA PRO A 158 -4.09 -7.48 8.63
C PRO A 158 -3.60 -8.64 7.75
N LYS A 159 -4.42 -9.00 6.76
CA LYS A 159 -4.05 -9.96 5.71
C LYS A 159 -3.57 -9.26 4.45
N ILE A 160 -4.03 -8.04 4.25
CA ILE A 160 -3.71 -7.21 3.09
C ILE A 160 -3.20 -5.85 3.57
N LEU A 161 -2.08 -5.41 3.03
CA LEU A 161 -1.52 -4.09 3.25
C LEU A 161 -1.56 -3.30 1.94
N LEU A 162 -2.31 -2.19 1.94
CA LEU A 162 -2.38 -1.25 0.83
C LEU A 162 -1.45 -0.07 1.13
N LEU A 163 -0.56 0.24 0.20
CA LEU A 163 0.50 1.23 0.36
C LEU A 163 0.42 2.25 -0.78
N ASP A 164 0.20 3.50 -0.46
CA ASP A 164 0.18 4.59 -1.44
C ASP A 164 1.50 5.35 -1.35
N GLU A 165 2.45 5.06 -2.24
CA GLU A 165 3.80 5.64 -2.29
C GLU A 165 4.53 5.64 -0.92
N PRO A 166 4.79 4.47 -0.32
CA PRO A 166 5.23 4.35 1.07
C PRO A 166 6.60 4.97 1.37
N ALA A 167 7.38 5.33 0.38
CA ALA A 167 8.69 5.97 0.54
C ALA A 167 8.73 7.41 -0.01
N ALA A 168 7.57 8.01 -0.31
CA ALA A 168 7.53 9.38 -0.83
C ALA A 168 8.15 10.38 0.16
N GLY A 169 9.04 11.25 -0.35
CA GLY A 169 9.71 12.27 0.46
C GLY A 169 10.84 11.75 1.35
N ILE A 170 11.29 10.53 1.14
CA ILE A 170 12.47 9.94 1.78
C ILE A 170 13.61 9.92 0.74
N ASP A 171 14.85 10.12 1.18
CA ASP A 171 16.03 10.01 0.32
C ASP A 171 16.24 8.57 -0.19
N ALA A 172 17.04 8.39 -1.24
CA ALA A 172 17.21 7.11 -1.91
C ALA A 172 17.66 5.97 -0.97
N GLU A 173 18.59 6.24 -0.06
CA GLU A 173 19.07 5.26 0.92
C GLU A 173 17.95 4.84 1.90
N GLY A 174 17.16 5.82 2.33
CA GLY A 174 16.00 5.59 3.18
C GLY A 174 14.89 4.81 2.49
N GLN A 175 14.68 5.05 1.19
CA GLN A 175 13.71 4.32 0.37
C GLN A 175 14.08 2.84 0.28
N ASP A 176 15.32 2.49 -0.08
CA ASP A 176 15.80 1.11 -0.12
C ASP A 176 15.60 0.40 1.23
N THR A 177 15.83 1.13 2.33
CA THR A 177 15.60 0.63 3.68
C THR A 177 14.11 0.31 3.92
N ILE A 178 13.18 1.14 3.45
CA ILE A 178 11.74 0.92 3.59
C ILE A 178 11.29 -0.30 2.76
N TYR A 179 11.70 -0.39 1.49
CA TYR A 179 11.30 -1.52 0.65
C TYR A 179 11.90 -2.85 1.08
N THR A 180 13.15 -2.86 1.55
CA THR A 180 13.78 -4.04 2.18
C THR A 180 13.00 -4.47 3.43
N LEU A 181 12.57 -3.52 4.26
CA LEU A 181 11.75 -3.78 5.43
C LEU A 181 10.37 -4.35 5.05
N LEU A 182 9.70 -3.77 4.04
CA LEU A 182 8.41 -4.24 3.53
C LEU A 182 8.51 -5.67 3.00
N SER A 183 9.55 -5.98 2.21
CA SER A 183 9.80 -7.32 1.68
C SER A 183 10.00 -8.34 2.81
N ARG A 184 10.82 -8.01 3.82
CA ARG A 184 11.02 -8.88 4.98
C ARG A 184 9.72 -9.15 5.73
N ILE A 185 8.94 -8.11 6.05
CA ILE A 185 7.66 -8.24 6.75
C ILE A 185 6.66 -9.06 5.92
N GLN A 186 6.61 -8.84 4.61
CA GLN A 186 5.74 -9.58 3.70
C GLN A 186 6.01 -11.08 3.78
N HIS A 187 7.29 -11.49 3.75
CA HIS A 187 7.69 -12.90 3.84
C HIS A 187 7.42 -13.50 5.23
N GLU A 188 7.77 -12.78 6.31
CA GLU A 188 7.59 -13.24 7.68
C GLU A 188 6.11 -13.41 8.05
N GLU A 189 5.28 -12.44 7.71
CA GLU A 189 3.85 -12.41 8.07
C GLU A 189 2.94 -13.01 6.99
N LYS A 190 3.51 -13.42 5.84
CA LYS A 190 2.78 -13.90 4.65
C LYS A 190 1.68 -12.93 4.20
N LEU A 191 1.99 -11.65 4.25
CA LEU A 191 1.06 -10.58 3.88
C LEU A 191 0.86 -10.54 2.37
N THR A 192 -0.34 -10.18 1.95
CA THR A 192 -0.56 -9.68 0.59
C THR A 192 -0.31 -8.19 0.59
N MET A 193 0.45 -7.68 -0.37
CA MET A 193 0.71 -6.25 -0.50
C MET A 193 0.24 -5.73 -1.85
N VAL A 194 -0.44 -4.58 -1.82
CA VAL A 194 -0.71 -3.77 -3.01
C VAL A 194 -0.07 -2.42 -2.81
N LEU A 195 0.90 -2.09 -3.63
CA LEU A 195 1.65 -0.86 -3.49
C LEU A 195 1.52 0.03 -4.73
N ILE A 196 1.28 1.31 -4.56
CA ILE A 196 1.47 2.30 -5.60
C ILE A 196 2.92 2.75 -5.55
N SER A 197 3.59 2.74 -6.70
CA SER A 197 4.93 3.29 -6.86
C SER A 197 5.07 3.93 -8.25
N HIS A 198 5.87 4.97 -8.33
CA HIS A 198 6.31 5.55 -9.60
C HIS A 198 7.75 5.14 -9.95
N GLU A 199 8.42 4.39 -9.08
CA GLU A 199 9.79 3.94 -9.23
C GLU A 199 9.85 2.55 -9.86
N LEU A 200 10.20 2.50 -11.16
CA LEU A 200 10.24 1.24 -11.92
C LEU A 200 11.24 0.23 -11.34
N GLN A 201 12.37 0.69 -10.80
CA GLN A 201 13.37 -0.20 -10.18
C GLN A 201 12.80 -0.94 -8.97
N ILE A 202 12.03 -0.26 -8.13
CA ILE A 202 11.34 -0.86 -6.99
C ILE A 202 10.34 -1.91 -7.45
N VAL A 203 9.53 -1.57 -8.47
CA VAL A 203 8.55 -2.50 -9.04
C VAL A 203 9.23 -3.75 -9.61
N MET A 204 10.34 -3.58 -10.33
CA MET A 204 11.10 -4.69 -10.93
C MET A 204 11.73 -5.62 -9.88
N ASN A 205 12.12 -5.08 -8.72
CA ASN A 205 12.85 -5.82 -7.70
C ASN A 205 11.92 -6.48 -6.66
N TYR A 206 10.77 -5.85 -6.37
CA TYR A 206 9.95 -6.25 -5.22
C TYR A 206 8.56 -6.77 -5.60
N ALA A 207 8.04 -6.50 -6.82
CA ALA A 207 6.69 -6.92 -7.16
C ALA A 207 6.67 -8.26 -7.92
N ASP A 208 5.73 -9.12 -7.54
CA ASP A 208 5.41 -10.35 -8.29
C ASP A 208 4.56 -10.03 -9.52
N GLN A 209 3.72 -9.00 -9.41
CA GLN A 209 2.80 -8.55 -10.45
C GLN A 209 2.77 -7.04 -10.50
N VAL A 210 2.60 -6.49 -11.69
CA VAL A 210 2.36 -5.06 -11.92
C VAL A 210 1.06 -4.84 -12.68
N LEU A 211 0.35 -3.79 -12.30
CA LEU A 211 -0.84 -3.27 -12.95
C LEU A 211 -0.51 -1.87 -13.51
N CYS A 212 -0.54 -1.72 -14.83
CA CYS A 212 -0.31 -0.45 -15.50
C CYS A 212 -1.64 0.30 -15.65
N LEU A 213 -1.85 1.33 -14.87
CA LEU A 213 -3.11 2.06 -14.83
C LEU A 213 -2.99 3.43 -15.51
N ASN A 214 -3.93 3.70 -16.40
CA ASN A 214 -4.22 5.04 -16.92
C ASN A 214 -5.72 5.13 -17.24
N ARG A 215 -6.54 5.36 -16.22
CA ARG A 215 -8.01 5.22 -16.20
C ARG A 215 -8.49 3.81 -16.56
N ARG A 216 -7.82 3.15 -17.48
CA ARG A 216 -7.99 1.74 -17.86
C ARG A 216 -6.74 0.95 -17.49
N LEU A 217 -6.89 -0.35 -17.42
CA LEU A 217 -5.75 -1.24 -17.24
C LEU A 217 -5.06 -1.43 -18.61
N LEU A 218 -3.84 -0.92 -18.75
CA LEU A 218 -3.04 -1.03 -19.97
C LEU A 218 -2.24 -2.32 -19.99
N CYS A 219 -1.74 -2.76 -18.83
CA CYS A 219 -1.04 -4.02 -18.69
C CYS A 219 -1.27 -4.64 -17.31
N ALA A 220 -1.17 -5.97 -17.22
CA ALA A 220 -1.16 -6.73 -15.97
C ALA A 220 -0.30 -7.98 -16.13
N GLY A 221 0.57 -8.25 -15.15
CA GLY A 221 1.42 -9.45 -15.15
C GLY A 221 2.76 -9.26 -14.47
N ALA A 222 3.66 -10.25 -14.62
CA ALA A 222 5.00 -10.17 -14.06
C ALA A 222 5.76 -8.95 -14.62
N PRO A 223 6.42 -8.12 -13.78
CA PRO A 223 7.03 -6.87 -14.20
C PRO A 223 7.93 -7.01 -15.43
N ARG A 224 8.85 -7.97 -15.42
CA ARG A 224 9.79 -8.22 -16.53
C ARG A 224 9.13 -8.61 -17.85
N LYS A 225 7.88 -9.09 -17.83
CA LYS A 225 7.14 -9.48 -19.03
C LYS A 225 6.33 -8.36 -19.64
N VAL A 226 5.79 -7.47 -18.79
CA VAL A 226 4.81 -6.47 -19.24
C VAL A 226 5.36 -5.05 -19.28
N LEU A 227 6.43 -4.74 -18.54
CA LEU A 227 7.10 -3.43 -18.56
C LEU A 227 8.10 -3.35 -19.72
N THR A 228 7.60 -3.38 -20.93
CA THR A 228 8.39 -3.17 -22.16
C THR A 228 8.54 -1.68 -22.45
N ASN A 229 9.54 -1.31 -23.26
CA ASN A 229 9.69 0.07 -23.73
C ASN A 229 8.42 0.59 -24.40
N GLU A 230 7.73 -0.25 -25.17
CA GLU A 230 6.47 0.08 -25.82
C GLU A 230 5.35 0.38 -24.80
N THR A 231 5.20 -0.46 -23.78
CA THR A 231 4.21 -0.24 -22.70
C THR A 231 4.51 1.05 -21.95
N LEU A 232 5.78 1.32 -21.63
CA LEU A 232 6.18 2.53 -20.91
C LEU A 232 5.98 3.79 -21.78
N GLN A 233 6.31 3.75 -23.06
CA GLN A 233 6.04 4.84 -23.99
C GLN A 233 4.54 5.12 -24.13
N HIS A 234 3.73 4.06 -24.24
CA HIS A 234 2.26 4.21 -24.30
C HIS A 234 1.68 4.80 -23.02
N MET A 235 2.26 4.47 -21.87
CA MET A 235 1.78 4.90 -20.55
C MET A 235 2.20 6.33 -20.18
N TYR A 236 3.47 6.71 -20.46
CA TYR A 236 4.08 7.96 -20.03
C TYR A 236 4.37 8.94 -21.19
N GLY A 237 4.20 8.51 -22.46
CA GLY A 237 4.58 9.29 -23.64
C GLY A 237 6.06 9.09 -24.03
N THR A 238 6.49 9.81 -25.06
CA THR A 238 7.82 9.65 -25.68
C THR A 238 9.03 10.09 -24.83
N GLU A 239 8.81 10.72 -23.67
CA GLU A 239 9.91 11.26 -22.83
C GLU A 239 10.63 10.21 -21.98
N VAL A 240 10.15 8.97 -21.90
CA VAL A 240 10.67 7.94 -20.98
C VAL A 240 11.85 7.14 -21.54
N GLY A 241 12.31 7.45 -22.76
CA GLY A 241 13.37 6.69 -23.46
C GLY A 241 14.77 6.68 -22.80
N HIS A 242 15.03 7.42 -21.73
CA HIS A 242 16.34 7.53 -21.09
C HIS A 242 16.51 6.76 -19.77
N PHE A 243 15.45 6.21 -19.18
CA PHE A 243 15.55 5.60 -17.83
C PHE A 243 16.06 4.14 -17.80
N LEU A 244 16.22 3.47 -18.94
CA LEU A 244 16.61 2.05 -19.00
C LEU A 244 18.06 1.82 -19.50
N HIS A 245 18.83 2.86 -19.84
CA HIS A 245 20.16 2.70 -20.46
C HIS A 245 21.37 2.94 -19.57
N ASP A 246 21.23 3.40 -18.32
CA ASP A 246 22.37 3.56 -17.43
C ASP A 246 22.42 2.44 -16.41
N HIS A 247 23.05 1.32 -16.77
CA HIS A 247 23.85 0.43 -15.91
C HIS A 247 24.18 -0.87 -16.67
N HIS A 248 25.27 -0.79 -17.43
CA HIS A 248 26.13 -1.95 -17.72
C HIS A 248 27.38 -1.84 -16.87
#